data_2186882fc1ab6aef64a1913f48b24a9d
#
_entry.id   2186882fc1ab6aef64a1913f48b24a9d
#
_cell.length_a   1.000
_cell.length_b   1.000
_cell.length_c   1.000
_cell.angle_alpha   90.00
_cell.angle_beta   90.00
_cell.angle_gamma   90.00
#
_symmetry.space_group_name_H-M   'P 1'
#
loop_
_entity.id
_entity.type
_entity.pdbx_description
1 polymer ?
#
loop_
_entity_poly.entity_id
_entity_poly.type
_entity_poly.pdbx_seq_one_letter_code
_entity_poly.pdbx_strand_id
1 'polypeptide(L)'
;KPFRGSNPLASAMKNPRVRFAPSPTGYLHIGGARTALFNWLFAKQNKGQFLLRIEDTDLERSKTEYVDQITDALSWLGLNWDEDIVFQSNNKSRHEEMVAKMLDNGTAYRCFLQKEELDNLRLASEQKKEVFRVPQTYRDLSEDEVQKLLNQGKSFTIRLKVPEGETQFTDLVYGTIKVQNKDLDDFIIARSDGSPTYN
;
A
#
# COMPACT_ATOMS: atom_id res chain seq x y z
N LYS A 1 -6.84 5.98 41.07
CA LYS A 1 -7.31 4.60 40.83
C LYS A 1 -6.92 4.22 39.39
N PRO A 2 -6.21 3.10 39.18
CA PRO A 2 -5.85 2.67 37.84
C PRO A 2 -7.12 2.25 37.09
N PHE A 3 -7.26 2.73 35.85
CA PHE A 3 -8.30 2.28 34.93
C PHE A 3 -8.07 0.79 34.64
N ARG A 4 -8.75 -0.10 35.34
CA ARG A 4 -8.90 -1.51 34.98
C ARG A 4 -10.13 -1.66 34.10
N GLY A 5 -10.03 -1.21 32.87
CA GLY A 5 -10.93 -1.64 31.82
C GLY A 5 -10.24 -2.79 31.10
N SER A 6 -10.72 -4.01 31.26
CA SER A 6 -10.33 -5.14 30.40
C SER A 6 -10.79 -4.79 28.99
N ASN A 7 -9.87 -4.36 28.13
CA ASN A 7 -10.15 -4.14 26.72
C ASN A 7 -10.41 -5.53 26.08
N PRO A 8 -11.64 -5.87 25.71
CA PRO A 8 -11.96 -7.20 25.16
C PRO A 8 -11.21 -7.49 23.86
N LEU A 9 -10.73 -6.45 23.14
CA LEU A 9 -9.92 -6.59 21.93
C LEU A 9 -8.47 -7.01 22.23
N ALA A 10 -7.91 -6.62 23.38
CA ALA A 10 -6.57 -7.07 23.80
C ALA A 10 -6.51 -8.57 24.10
N SER A 11 -7.64 -9.18 24.48
CA SER A 11 -7.74 -10.64 24.71
C SER A 11 -7.79 -11.44 23.40
N ALA A 12 -8.17 -10.84 22.28
CA ALA A 12 -8.32 -11.52 20.98
C ALA A 12 -7.00 -11.57 20.18
N MET A 13 -6.01 -10.75 20.51
CA MET A 13 -4.72 -10.70 19.81
C MET A 13 -3.60 -11.33 20.62
N LYS A 14 -3.64 -12.66 20.78
CA LYS A 14 -2.47 -13.39 21.26
C LYS A 14 -1.42 -13.45 20.14
N ASN A 15 -0.19 -13.04 20.46
CA ASN A 15 0.98 -13.10 19.58
C ASN A 15 0.80 -12.33 18.25
N PRO A 16 0.50 -11.03 18.26
CA PRO A 16 0.33 -10.26 17.02
C PRO A 16 1.64 -10.22 16.22
N ARG A 17 1.52 -10.28 14.89
CA ARG A 17 2.63 -9.98 13.98
C ARG A 17 2.45 -8.57 13.45
N VAL A 18 3.34 -7.68 13.82
CA VAL A 18 3.33 -6.28 13.40
C VAL A 18 4.57 -5.95 12.59
N ARG A 19 4.52 -4.90 11.84
CA ARG A 19 5.56 -4.58 10.87
C ARG A 19 5.86 -3.08 10.83
N PHE A 20 7.14 -2.75 10.80
CA PHE A 20 7.62 -1.46 10.29
C PHE A 20 8.09 -1.64 8.84
N ALA A 21 7.71 -0.73 7.95
CA ALA A 21 7.96 -0.87 6.51
C ALA A 21 8.48 0.44 5.91
N PRO A 22 9.74 0.81 6.16
CA PRO A 22 10.33 2.02 5.61
C PRO A 22 10.70 1.86 4.13
N SER A 23 10.56 2.95 3.35
CA SER A 23 11.15 3.05 2.03
C SER A 23 12.57 3.59 2.14
N PRO A 24 13.59 2.93 1.54
CA PRO A 24 15.00 3.33 1.64
C PRO A 24 15.33 4.45 0.65
N THR A 25 14.52 5.52 0.63
CA THR A 25 14.68 6.71 -0.21
C THR A 25 15.34 7.88 0.51
N GLY A 26 15.76 7.67 1.75
CA GLY A 26 16.42 8.61 2.64
C GLY A 26 16.71 8.01 4.01
N TYR A 27 17.38 8.77 4.86
CA TYR A 27 17.71 8.35 6.22
C TYR A 27 16.47 8.21 7.12
N LEU A 28 16.56 7.31 8.12
CA LEU A 28 15.51 7.16 9.11
C LEU A 28 15.38 8.46 9.92
N HIS A 29 14.20 9.07 9.89
CA HIS A 29 13.91 10.26 10.68
C HIS A 29 13.10 9.90 11.93
N ILE A 30 13.02 10.82 12.87
CA ILE A 30 12.38 10.60 14.18
C ILE A 30 10.92 10.12 14.08
N GLY A 31 10.19 10.54 13.05
CA GLY A 31 8.82 10.07 12.80
C GLY A 31 8.78 8.58 12.45
N GLY A 32 9.71 8.11 11.62
CA GLY A 32 9.87 6.67 11.30
C GLY A 32 10.27 5.88 12.55
N ALA A 33 11.25 6.36 13.31
CA ALA A 33 11.69 5.74 14.55
C ALA A 33 10.54 5.62 15.58
N ARG A 34 9.70 6.66 15.72
CA ARG A 34 8.51 6.62 16.56
C ARG A 34 7.52 5.56 16.11
N THR A 35 7.27 5.43 14.81
CA THR A 35 6.37 4.41 14.27
C THR A 35 6.91 3.01 14.54
N ALA A 36 8.21 2.79 14.32
CA ALA A 36 8.87 1.53 14.66
C ALA A 36 8.74 1.20 16.16
N LEU A 37 9.00 2.17 17.03
CA LEU A 37 8.89 2.01 18.49
C LEU A 37 7.48 1.59 18.92
N PHE A 38 6.42 2.21 18.41
CA PHE A 38 5.06 1.82 18.76
C PHE A 38 4.72 0.39 18.31
N ASN A 39 5.13 0.00 17.12
CA ASN A 39 4.94 -1.37 16.65
C ASN A 39 5.72 -2.37 17.52
N TRP A 40 6.97 -2.05 17.83
CA TRP A 40 7.83 -2.89 18.67
C TRP A 40 7.26 -3.05 20.08
N LEU A 41 6.85 -1.96 20.73
CA LEU A 41 6.22 -1.99 22.05
C LEU A 41 4.94 -2.83 22.06
N PHE A 42 4.09 -2.66 21.05
CA PHE A 42 2.87 -3.42 20.91
C PHE A 42 3.13 -4.92 20.76
N ALA A 43 4.12 -5.30 19.92
CA ALA A 43 4.54 -6.68 19.79
C ALA A 43 5.05 -7.25 21.12
N LYS A 44 6.00 -6.57 21.76
CA LYS A 44 6.62 -7.06 23.01
C LYS A 44 5.59 -7.16 24.16
N GLN A 45 4.69 -6.17 24.30
CA GLN A 45 3.64 -6.21 25.32
C GLN A 45 2.69 -7.39 25.14
N ASN A 46 2.40 -7.78 23.90
CA ASN A 46 1.44 -8.85 23.57
C ASN A 46 2.11 -10.18 23.23
N LYS A 47 3.42 -10.35 23.53
CA LYS A 47 4.21 -11.54 23.19
C LYS A 47 4.15 -11.91 21.70
N GLY A 48 4.04 -10.90 20.86
CA GLY A 48 4.01 -11.00 19.42
C GLY A 48 5.38 -10.83 18.78
N GLN A 49 5.38 -10.63 17.46
CA GLN A 49 6.57 -10.46 16.63
C GLN A 49 6.59 -9.08 15.99
N PHE A 50 7.76 -8.46 15.98
CA PHE A 50 8.03 -7.23 15.25
C PHE A 50 8.88 -7.54 14.03
N LEU A 51 8.39 -7.19 12.83
CA LEU A 51 8.99 -7.50 11.55
C LEU A 51 9.48 -6.23 10.86
N LEU A 52 10.50 -6.38 10.02
CA LEU A 52 11.02 -5.30 9.18
C LEU A 52 10.84 -5.67 7.69
N ARG A 53 10.19 -4.77 6.93
CA ARG A 53 10.08 -4.88 5.49
C ARG A 53 10.63 -3.61 4.83
N ILE A 54 11.59 -3.75 3.96
CA ILE A 54 12.11 -2.64 3.16
C ILE A 54 11.25 -2.49 1.91
N GLU A 55 10.68 -1.31 1.73
CA GLU A 55 9.83 -0.99 0.57
C GLU A 55 10.66 -0.29 -0.50
N ASP A 56 11.45 -1.07 -1.20
CA ASP A 56 12.42 -0.70 -2.23
C ASP A 56 11.86 -0.75 -3.66
N THR A 57 10.57 -0.50 -3.82
CA THR A 57 9.88 -0.51 -5.13
C THR A 57 10.21 0.71 -6.00
N ASP A 58 10.80 1.75 -5.45
CA ASP A 58 11.31 2.92 -6.18
C ASP A 58 12.80 2.72 -6.44
N LEU A 59 13.13 2.08 -7.56
CA LEU A 59 14.49 1.69 -7.89
C LEU A 59 15.44 2.89 -8.12
N GLU A 60 14.92 4.06 -8.49
CA GLU A 60 15.72 5.25 -8.73
C GLU A 60 16.19 5.89 -7.42
N ARG A 61 15.33 5.91 -6.41
CA ARG A 61 15.60 6.57 -5.12
C ARG A 61 16.05 5.62 -4.02
N SER A 62 15.82 4.31 -4.17
CA SER A 62 16.22 3.32 -3.18
C SER A 62 17.72 3.07 -3.24
N LYS A 63 18.40 3.15 -2.10
CA LYS A 63 19.85 2.93 -1.98
C LYS A 63 20.16 2.00 -0.82
N THR A 64 21.14 1.13 -1.02
CA THR A 64 21.66 0.23 0.02
C THR A 64 22.13 1.00 1.24
N GLU A 65 22.81 2.13 1.05
CA GLU A 65 23.24 3.04 2.13
C GLU A 65 22.09 3.42 3.09
N TYR A 66 20.87 3.66 2.56
CA TYR A 66 19.71 3.98 3.40
C TYR A 66 19.16 2.76 4.12
N VAL A 67 19.25 1.57 3.51
CA VAL A 67 18.88 0.31 4.18
C VAL A 67 19.80 0.08 5.37
N ASP A 68 21.12 0.19 5.17
CA ASP A 68 22.13 0.00 6.23
C ASP A 68 21.88 1.00 7.36
N GLN A 69 21.67 2.28 7.06
CA GLN A 69 21.39 3.31 8.06
C GLN A 69 20.09 3.04 8.82
N ILE A 70 19.04 2.57 8.15
CA ILE A 70 17.75 2.24 8.81
C ILE A 70 17.96 1.09 9.79
N THR A 71 18.66 0.04 9.38
CA THR A 71 18.93 -1.14 10.24
C THR A 71 19.84 -0.81 11.41
N ASP A 72 20.89 -0.02 11.19
CA ASP A 72 21.79 0.44 12.22
C ASP A 72 21.08 1.33 13.25
N ALA A 73 20.26 2.28 12.77
CA ALA A 73 19.51 3.16 13.65
C ALA A 73 18.47 2.39 14.50
N LEU A 74 17.76 1.43 13.90
CA LEU A 74 16.81 0.58 14.64
C LEU A 74 17.55 -0.27 15.70
N SER A 75 18.69 -0.86 15.35
CA SER A 75 19.52 -1.66 16.25
C SER A 75 20.08 -0.80 17.40
N TRP A 76 20.57 0.41 17.08
CA TRP A 76 21.05 1.37 18.09
C TRP A 76 19.95 1.78 19.08
N LEU A 77 18.69 1.90 18.60
CA LEU A 77 17.53 2.18 19.45
C LEU A 77 17.05 0.95 20.23
N GLY A 78 17.64 -0.25 20.02
CA GLY A 78 17.20 -1.50 20.62
C GLY A 78 15.90 -2.07 20.04
N LEU A 79 15.48 -1.59 18.87
CA LEU A 79 14.26 -2.01 18.18
C LEU A 79 14.54 -3.19 17.23
N ASN A 80 15.08 -4.28 17.78
CA ASN A 80 15.41 -5.47 17.01
C ASN A 80 14.15 -6.18 16.53
N TRP A 81 14.20 -6.67 15.30
CA TRP A 81 13.14 -7.44 14.64
C TRP A 81 13.35 -8.94 14.79
N ASP A 82 12.28 -9.71 14.65
CA ASP A 82 12.26 -11.12 15.07
C ASP A 82 12.43 -12.12 13.89
N GLU A 83 12.40 -11.69 12.62
CA GLU A 83 12.57 -12.54 11.44
C GLU A 83 13.49 -11.86 10.41
N ASP A 84 13.88 -12.56 9.34
CA ASP A 84 14.66 -12.00 8.25
C ASP A 84 13.97 -10.79 7.62
N ILE A 85 14.77 -9.82 7.17
CA ILE A 85 14.26 -8.63 6.49
C ILE A 85 13.63 -9.02 5.16
N VAL A 86 12.39 -8.61 4.96
CA VAL A 86 11.71 -8.78 3.67
C VAL A 86 11.95 -7.56 2.80
N PHE A 87 12.54 -7.77 1.61
CA PHE A 87 12.64 -6.75 0.57
C PHE A 87 11.45 -6.88 -0.38
N GLN A 88 10.76 -5.78 -0.62
CA GLN A 88 9.56 -5.76 -1.47
C GLN A 88 9.91 -6.12 -2.93
N SER A 89 11.07 -5.68 -3.42
CA SER A 89 11.58 -6.00 -4.77
C SER A 89 11.74 -7.49 -5.02
N ASN A 90 12.10 -8.28 -3.98
CA ASN A 90 12.25 -9.72 -4.09
C ASN A 90 10.93 -10.47 -4.32
N ASN A 91 9.79 -9.80 -4.11
CA ASN A 91 8.46 -10.38 -4.30
C ASN A 91 7.82 -10.00 -5.65
N LYS A 92 8.59 -9.45 -6.59
CA LYS A 92 8.08 -8.96 -7.87
C LYS A 92 7.26 -10.01 -8.61
N SER A 93 7.80 -11.22 -8.78
CA SER A 93 7.10 -12.32 -9.50
C SER A 93 5.76 -12.69 -8.85
N ARG A 94 5.71 -12.67 -7.52
CA ARG A 94 4.47 -12.93 -6.78
C ARG A 94 3.44 -11.81 -6.99
N HIS A 95 3.89 -10.56 -7.02
CA HIS A 95 3.01 -9.42 -7.30
C HIS A 95 2.45 -9.50 -8.72
N GLU A 96 3.29 -9.81 -9.71
CA GLU A 96 2.88 -9.99 -11.11
C GLU A 96 1.84 -11.12 -11.25
N GLU A 97 2.05 -12.27 -10.58
CA GLU A 97 1.10 -13.37 -10.54
C GLU A 97 -0.25 -12.94 -9.95
N MET A 98 -0.22 -12.19 -8.84
CA MET A 98 -1.46 -11.73 -8.20
C MET A 98 -2.19 -10.70 -9.06
N VAL A 99 -1.48 -9.79 -9.71
CA VAL A 99 -2.07 -8.81 -10.64
C VAL A 99 -2.72 -9.53 -11.83
N ALA A 100 -2.08 -10.56 -12.38
CA ALA A 100 -2.67 -11.37 -13.45
C ALA A 100 -3.98 -12.04 -12.98
N LYS A 101 -3.99 -12.67 -11.81
CA LYS A 101 -5.20 -13.25 -11.21
C LYS A 101 -6.31 -12.21 -11.00
N MET A 102 -5.95 -10.98 -10.61
CA MET A 102 -6.92 -9.90 -10.41
C MET A 102 -7.53 -9.40 -11.73
N LEU A 103 -6.76 -9.42 -12.81
CA LEU A 103 -7.27 -9.15 -14.17
C LEU A 103 -8.22 -10.26 -14.62
N ASP A 104 -7.82 -11.53 -14.45
CA ASP A 104 -8.59 -12.71 -14.87
C ASP A 104 -9.94 -12.81 -14.16
N ASN A 105 -9.99 -12.46 -12.88
CA ASN A 105 -11.22 -12.53 -12.08
C ASN A 105 -12.03 -11.21 -12.09
N GLY A 106 -11.58 -10.19 -12.85
CA GLY A 106 -12.28 -8.92 -13.00
C GLY A 106 -12.20 -7.98 -11.79
N THR A 107 -11.32 -8.24 -10.79
CA THR A 107 -11.11 -7.33 -9.65
C THR A 107 -10.08 -6.23 -9.95
N ALA A 108 -9.42 -6.28 -11.09
CA ALA A 108 -8.57 -5.23 -11.65
C ALA A 108 -8.87 -5.04 -13.14
N TYR A 109 -8.43 -3.93 -13.70
CA TYR A 109 -8.61 -3.61 -15.10
C TYR A 109 -7.43 -2.81 -15.66
N ARG A 110 -7.27 -2.84 -16.99
CA ARG A 110 -6.28 -2.04 -17.72
C ARG A 110 -6.83 -0.64 -17.98
N CYS A 111 -6.16 0.36 -17.44
CA CYS A 111 -6.50 1.77 -17.63
C CYS A 111 -5.53 2.40 -18.62
N PHE A 112 -6.03 2.83 -19.77
CA PHE A 112 -5.25 3.43 -20.85
C PHE A 112 -5.16 4.96 -20.76
N LEU A 113 -5.60 5.56 -19.64
CA LEU A 113 -5.50 6.98 -19.36
C LEU A 113 -4.03 7.38 -19.26
N GLN A 114 -3.60 8.29 -20.13
CA GLN A 114 -2.21 8.76 -20.15
C GLN A 114 -1.95 9.80 -19.05
N LYS A 115 -0.69 9.93 -18.65
CA LYS A 115 -0.30 10.85 -17.57
C LYS A 115 -0.73 12.29 -17.83
N GLU A 116 -0.54 12.77 -19.07
CA GLU A 116 -0.90 14.14 -19.47
C GLU A 116 -2.42 14.39 -19.35
N GLU A 117 -3.23 13.41 -19.76
CA GLU A 117 -4.69 13.50 -19.65
C GLU A 117 -5.11 13.55 -18.17
N LEU A 118 -4.46 12.71 -17.33
CA LEU A 118 -4.73 12.66 -15.90
C LEU A 118 -4.36 13.98 -15.21
N ASP A 119 -3.22 14.55 -15.56
CA ASP A 119 -2.76 15.83 -15.01
C ASP A 119 -3.66 16.99 -15.43
N ASN A 120 -4.12 17.02 -16.67
CA ASN A 120 -5.10 18.00 -17.15
C ASN A 120 -6.45 17.90 -16.42
N LEU A 121 -6.93 16.67 -16.17
CA LEU A 121 -8.16 16.45 -15.42
C LEU A 121 -8.03 16.88 -13.95
N ARG A 122 -6.87 16.65 -13.33
CA ARG A 122 -6.59 17.14 -11.97
C ARG A 122 -6.62 18.65 -11.89
N LEU A 123 -5.92 19.32 -12.81
CA LEU A 123 -5.90 20.79 -12.88
C LEU A 123 -7.31 21.36 -13.08
N ALA A 124 -8.13 20.74 -13.94
CA ALA A 124 -9.50 21.18 -14.15
C ALA A 124 -10.38 21.04 -12.90
N SER A 125 -10.17 19.96 -12.12
CA SER A 125 -10.89 19.75 -10.86
C SER A 125 -10.43 20.76 -9.78
N GLU A 126 -9.13 21.05 -9.69
CA GLU A 126 -8.60 22.06 -8.77
C GLU A 126 -9.16 23.46 -9.06
N GLN A 127 -9.24 23.84 -10.34
CA GLN A 127 -9.83 25.14 -10.75
C GLN A 127 -11.29 25.26 -10.33
N LYS A 128 -12.03 24.15 -10.38
CA LYS A 128 -13.44 24.08 -9.95
C LYS A 128 -13.62 23.89 -8.45
N LYS A 129 -12.53 23.68 -7.70
CA LYS A 129 -12.54 23.31 -6.27
C LYS A 129 -13.33 22.02 -6.01
N GLU A 130 -13.30 21.09 -6.95
CA GLU A 130 -13.93 19.79 -6.86
C GLU A 130 -12.90 18.73 -6.45
N VAL A 131 -13.35 17.68 -5.77
CA VAL A 131 -12.49 16.52 -5.48
C VAL A 131 -12.23 15.79 -6.80
N PHE A 132 -10.97 15.68 -7.18
CA PHE A 132 -10.59 14.92 -8.36
C PHE A 132 -10.98 13.46 -8.20
N ARG A 133 -11.56 12.89 -9.25
CA ARG A 133 -11.86 11.45 -9.37
C ARG A 133 -11.31 10.92 -10.68
N VAL A 134 -10.76 9.72 -10.64
CA VAL A 134 -10.30 9.06 -11.86
C VAL A 134 -11.50 8.69 -12.73
N PRO A 135 -11.51 9.09 -14.02
CA PRO A 135 -12.58 8.68 -14.93
C PRO A 135 -12.67 7.16 -15.05
N GLN A 136 -13.88 6.63 -15.00
CA GLN A 136 -14.13 5.19 -15.10
C GLN A 136 -14.25 4.69 -16.56
N THR A 137 -13.82 5.49 -17.54
CA THR A 137 -13.95 5.21 -18.98
C THR A 137 -13.39 3.85 -19.40
N TYR A 138 -12.33 3.39 -18.72
CA TYR A 138 -11.66 2.12 -19.06
C TYR A 138 -12.03 0.97 -18.12
N ARG A 139 -12.87 1.22 -17.13
CA ARG A 139 -13.16 0.28 -16.05
C ARG A 139 -13.92 -0.97 -16.53
N ASP A 140 -14.84 -0.79 -17.46
CA ASP A 140 -15.78 -1.82 -17.90
C ASP A 140 -15.69 -2.10 -19.41
N LEU A 141 -14.50 -1.91 -20.00
CA LEU A 141 -14.26 -2.28 -21.39
C LEU A 141 -14.41 -3.79 -21.58
N SER A 142 -14.99 -4.16 -22.71
CA SER A 142 -14.99 -5.53 -23.19
C SER A 142 -13.57 -6.00 -23.55
N GLU A 143 -13.36 -7.31 -23.60
CA GLU A 143 -12.06 -7.88 -23.95
C GLU A 143 -11.62 -7.47 -25.38
N ASP A 144 -12.57 -7.37 -26.32
CA ASP A 144 -12.31 -6.92 -27.69
C ASP A 144 -11.83 -5.46 -27.73
N GLU A 145 -12.44 -4.58 -26.92
CA GLU A 145 -12.02 -3.18 -26.83
C GLU A 145 -10.63 -3.05 -26.20
N VAL A 146 -10.36 -3.82 -25.15
CA VAL A 146 -9.02 -3.90 -24.53
C VAL A 146 -8.00 -4.36 -25.56
N GLN A 147 -8.29 -5.45 -26.29
CA GLN A 147 -7.38 -6.01 -27.29
C GLN A 147 -7.11 -5.02 -28.43
N LYS A 148 -8.12 -4.27 -28.86
CA LYS A 148 -7.96 -3.22 -29.85
C LYS A 148 -7.01 -2.12 -29.42
N LEU A 149 -7.09 -1.69 -28.13
CA LEU A 149 -6.19 -0.68 -27.58
C LEU A 149 -4.74 -1.22 -27.44
N LEU A 150 -4.60 -2.47 -27.03
CA LEU A 150 -3.30 -3.15 -26.96
C LEU A 150 -2.65 -3.26 -28.35
N ASN A 151 -3.41 -3.63 -29.37
CA ASN A 151 -2.94 -3.72 -30.77
C ASN A 151 -2.53 -2.36 -31.35
N GLN A 152 -3.06 -1.27 -30.81
CA GLN A 152 -2.64 0.10 -31.12
C GLN A 152 -1.35 0.53 -30.40
N GLY A 153 -0.76 -0.34 -29.58
CA GLY A 153 0.44 -0.03 -28.79
C GLY A 153 0.22 0.97 -27.67
N LYS A 154 -1.02 1.17 -27.21
CA LYS A 154 -1.29 2.10 -26.11
C LYS A 154 -0.73 1.56 -24.80
N SER A 155 0.02 2.38 -24.10
CA SER A 155 0.49 2.07 -22.74
C SER A 155 -0.69 2.09 -21.78
N PHE A 156 -0.62 1.27 -20.74
CA PHE A 156 -1.66 1.18 -19.71
C PHE A 156 -1.04 0.99 -18.32
N THR A 157 -1.80 1.35 -17.31
CA THR A 157 -1.58 0.96 -15.92
C THR A 157 -2.66 -0.04 -15.51
N ILE A 158 -2.41 -0.81 -14.46
CA ILE A 158 -3.44 -1.69 -13.91
C ILE A 158 -3.98 -1.07 -12.64
N ARG A 159 -5.31 -0.97 -12.58
CA ARG A 159 -6.02 -0.40 -11.42
C ARG A 159 -6.86 -1.46 -10.73
N LEU A 160 -6.91 -1.36 -9.39
CA LEU A 160 -7.87 -2.11 -8.59
C LEU A 160 -9.29 -1.62 -8.94
N LYS A 161 -10.22 -2.54 -9.09
CA LYS A 161 -11.63 -2.26 -9.26
C LYS A 161 -12.29 -2.19 -7.87
N VAL A 162 -12.38 -0.99 -7.30
CA VAL A 162 -13.00 -0.80 -5.98
C VAL A 162 -14.48 -1.21 -6.07
N PRO A 163 -14.95 -2.18 -5.25
CA PRO A 163 -16.33 -2.64 -5.33
C PRO A 163 -17.30 -1.57 -4.84
N GLU A 164 -18.55 -1.67 -5.21
CA GLU A 164 -19.61 -0.84 -4.62
C GLU A 164 -19.85 -1.18 -3.16
N GLY A 165 -20.47 -0.25 -2.42
CA GLY A 165 -20.87 -0.47 -1.03
C GLY A 165 -19.94 0.19 -0.01
N GLU A 166 -19.67 -0.52 1.08
CA GLU A 166 -18.91 -0.03 2.22
C GLU A 166 -17.81 -1.01 2.60
N THR A 167 -16.62 -0.49 2.86
CA THR A 167 -15.51 -1.25 3.47
C THR A 167 -15.49 -0.98 4.96
N GLN A 168 -15.47 -2.04 5.76
CA GLN A 168 -15.43 -1.96 7.20
C GLN A 168 -14.24 -2.74 7.76
N PHE A 169 -13.58 -2.16 8.76
CA PHE A 169 -12.57 -2.85 9.55
C PHE A 169 -12.61 -2.40 11.01
N THR A 170 -12.02 -3.19 11.89
CA THR A 170 -11.94 -2.87 13.32
C THR A 170 -10.57 -2.34 13.66
N ASP A 171 -10.51 -1.07 14.04
CA ASP A 171 -9.31 -0.43 14.59
C ASP A 171 -9.25 -0.65 16.10
N LEU A 172 -8.05 -0.93 16.64
CA LEU A 172 -7.88 -1.22 18.07
C LEU A 172 -8.05 0.00 18.99
N VAL A 173 -7.93 1.21 18.43
CA VAL A 173 -8.05 2.48 19.16
C VAL A 173 -9.42 3.11 18.95
N TYR A 174 -9.85 3.18 17.68
CA TYR A 174 -11.07 3.87 17.27
C TYR A 174 -12.29 2.96 17.13
N GLY A 175 -12.13 1.63 17.30
CA GLY A 175 -13.21 0.67 17.11
C GLY A 175 -13.54 0.44 15.63
N THR A 176 -14.81 0.25 15.31
CA THR A 176 -15.22 -0.02 13.93
C THR A 176 -15.15 1.23 13.07
N ILE A 177 -14.32 1.17 12.03
CA ILE A 177 -14.20 2.20 10.99
C ILE A 177 -14.93 1.72 9.74
N LYS A 178 -15.72 2.61 9.17
CA LYS A 178 -16.50 2.38 7.95
C LYS A 178 -16.15 3.44 6.92
N VAL A 179 -15.88 3.01 5.71
CA VAL A 179 -15.55 3.88 4.57
C VAL A 179 -16.51 3.55 3.42
N GLN A 180 -17.19 4.55 2.91
CA GLN A 180 -18.01 4.40 1.72
C GLN A 180 -17.10 4.23 0.50
N ASN A 181 -17.22 3.12 -0.20
CA ASN A 181 -16.32 2.78 -1.33
C ASN A 181 -16.39 3.79 -2.47
N LYS A 182 -17.53 4.48 -2.63
CA LYS A 182 -17.67 5.63 -3.56
C LYS A 182 -16.70 6.78 -3.27
N ASP A 183 -16.13 6.85 -2.05
CA ASP A 183 -15.16 7.86 -1.65
C ASP A 183 -13.71 7.43 -1.92
N LEU A 184 -13.53 6.20 -2.38
CA LEU A 184 -12.24 5.64 -2.81
C LEU A 184 -12.14 5.68 -4.33
N ASP A 185 -10.93 6.02 -4.83
CA ASP A 185 -10.64 5.87 -6.26
C ASP A 185 -10.09 4.47 -6.55
N ASP A 186 -10.26 4.03 -7.81
CA ASP A 186 -9.55 2.88 -8.34
C ASP A 186 -8.05 3.20 -8.43
N PHE A 187 -7.27 2.82 -7.44
CA PHE A 187 -5.85 3.13 -7.40
C PHE A 187 -5.01 2.18 -8.26
N ILE A 188 -3.86 2.69 -8.73
CA ILE A 188 -2.94 1.90 -9.56
C ILE A 188 -2.26 0.85 -8.68
N ILE A 189 -2.31 -0.42 -9.10
CA ILE A 189 -1.60 -1.54 -8.48
C ILE A 189 -0.36 -1.97 -9.27
N ALA A 190 -0.34 -1.72 -10.59
CA ALA A 190 0.86 -1.90 -11.41
C ALA A 190 1.02 -0.74 -12.40
N ARG A 191 2.26 -0.30 -12.56
CA ARG A 191 2.66 0.77 -13.49
C ARG A 191 2.70 0.26 -14.92
N SER A 192 2.92 1.17 -15.88
CA SER A 192 2.99 0.83 -17.31
C SER A 192 4.21 -0.04 -17.67
N ASP A 193 5.24 -0.06 -16.86
CA ASP A 193 6.40 -0.95 -16.98
C ASP A 193 6.19 -2.32 -16.31
N GLY A 194 4.99 -2.58 -15.78
CA GLY A 194 4.63 -3.80 -15.06
C GLY A 194 5.07 -3.82 -13.59
N SER A 195 5.82 -2.82 -13.12
CA SER A 195 6.25 -2.79 -11.72
C SER A 195 5.08 -2.54 -10.77
N PRO A 196 5.04 -3.20 -9.61
CA PRO A 196 4.00 -2.95 -8.62
C PRO A 196 4.12 -1.54 -8.03
N THR A 197 3.01 -1.00 -7.56
CA THR A 197 3.00 0.23 -6.79
C THR A 197 3.18 -0.07 -5.30
N TYR A 198 3.30 0.99 -4.51
CA TYR A 198 3.37 0.92 -3.05
C TYR A 198 2.10 0.34 -2.41
N ASN A 199 0.93 0.52 -3.04
CA ASN A 199 -0.37 0.08 -2.53
C ASN A 199 -0.58 -1.42 -2.64
#